data_c4a99116edc471db11409d39ef3f0a75
#
_entry.id   c4a99116edc471db11409d39ef3f0a75
#
_cell.length_a   1.000
_cell.length_b   1.000
_cell.length_c   1.000
_cell.angle_alpha   90.00
_cell.angle_beta   90.00
_cell.angle_gamma   90.00
#
_symmetry.space_group_name_H-M   'P 1'
#
loop_
_entity.id
_entity.type
_entity.pdbx_description
1 polymer ?
#
loop_
_entity_poly.entity_id
_entity_poly.type
_entity_poly.pdbx_seq_one_letter_code
_entity_poly.pdbx_strand_id
1 'polypeptide(L)'
;LIDLGKSLKNVDPNTLKDIGDNIVAALPKLSTLFAGYLGQIFNTTFSVGKFIVQFVLAFIICFYILLEKEDFLLFTKKTIYVMFGKKYGDFTLEVCSTLNSNIGKYFSGKILDSFIVGVLSGIGLYFIKSQYALLFGILIGFMNLIPYFGPVIGMTPVVLINLFYDPTIAILSLIYLLLVQQIEVAVIEPKIVGGQLGL
;
A
#
# COMPACT_ATOMS: atom_id res chain seq x y z
N LEU A 1 -2.76 8.47 51.49
CA LEU A 1 -4.25 8.52 51.55
C LEU A 1 -4.77 9.63 52.48
N ILE A 2 -4.03 10.03 53.53
CA ILE A 2 -4.44 11.05 54.54
C ILE A 2 -4.28 12.49 53.96
N ASP A 3 -3.36 12.70 53.03
CA ASP A 3 -3.08 14.03 52.47
C ASP A 3 -4.09 14.47 51.37
N LEU A 4 -4.67 13.51 50.62
CA LEU A 4 -5.73 13.76 49.65
C LEU A 4 -7.03 14.25 50.32
N GLY A 5 -7.35 13.76 51.54
CA GLY A 5 -8.55 14.17 52.29
C GLY A 5 -8.51 15.60 52.84
N LYS A 6 -7.31 16.14 53.09
CA LYS A 6 -7.12 17.54 53.52
C LYS A 6 -7.15 18.51 52.36
N SER A 7 -6.68 18.12 51.18
CA SER A 7 -6.74 18.95 49.96
C SER A 7 -8.17 19.11 49.44
N LEU A 8 -9.02 18.13 49.57
CA LEU A 8 -10.42 18.20 49.15
C LEU A 8 -11.32 19.08 50.06
N LYS A 9 -10.87 19.39 51.29
CA LYS A 9 -11.66 20.19 52.23
C LYS A 9 -11.55 21.70 52.00
N ASN A 10 -10.61 22.14 51.15
CA ASN A 10 -10.36 23.55 50.83
C ASN A 10 -10.76 23.88 49.39
N VAL A 11 -11.51 23.03 48.68
CA VAL A 11 -11.98 23.35 47.33
C VAL A 11 -13.29 24.16 47.47
N ASP A 12 -13.26 25.37 46.88
CA ASP A 12 -14.43 26.25 46.83
C ASP A 12 -15.62 25.48 46.20
N PRO A 13 -16.81 25.47 46.84
CA PRO A 13 -18.02 24.85 46.28
C PRO A 13 -18.35 25.29 44.85
N ASN A 14 -17.97 26.52 44.46
CA ASN A 14 -18.15 27.03 43.10
C ASN A 14 -17.22 26.31 42.11
N THR A 15 -15.99 26.00 42.52
CA THR A 15 -15.02 25.27 41.65
C THR A 15 -15.49 23.83 41.37
N LEU A 16 -16.10 23.17 42.37
CA LEU A 16 -16.66 21.81 42.21
C LEU A 16 -17.89 21.83 41.29
N LYS A 17 -18.69 22.87 41.35
CA LYS A 17 -19.84 23.06 40.46
C LYS A 17 -19.39 23.33 39.02
N ASP A 18 -18.40 24.20 38.83
CA ASP A 18 -17.81 24.47 37.50
C ASP A 18 -17.18 23.24 36.87
N ILE A 19 -16.49 22.43 37.65
CA ILE A 19 -15.94 21.13 37.19
C ILE A 19 -17.09 20.17 36.80
N GLY A 20 -18.13 20.09 37.63
CA GLY A 20 -19.31 19.27 37.34
C GLY A 20 -20.02 19.69 36.04
N ASP A 21 -20.24 20.98 35.88
CA ASP A 21 -20.89 21.54 34.67
C ASP A 21 -20.03 21.34 33.43
N ASN A 22 -18.72 21.47 33.53
CA ASN A 22 -17.78 21.19 32.43
C ASN A 22 -17.74 19.69 32.06
N ILE A 23 -17.81 18.79 33.04
CA ILE A 23 -17.90 17.34 32.78
C ILE A 23 -19.22 17.00 32.08
N VAL A 24 -20.33 17.52 32.59
CA VAL A 24 -21.68 17.32 31.98
C VAL A 24 -21.72 17.88 30.57
N ALA A 25 -21.10 19.04 30.30
CA ALA A 25 -21.01 19.63 28.97
C ALA A 25 -20.07 18.85 28.02
N ALA A 26 -19.08 18.12 28.57
CA ALA A 26 -18.15 17.30 27.78
C ALA A 26 -18.77 15.94 27.38
N LEU A 27 -19.70 15.39 28.16
CA LEU A 27 -20.33 14.09 27.89
C LEU A 27 -21.01 13.99 26.52
N PRO A 28 -21.83 14.97 26.06
CA PRO A 28 -22.40 14.94 24.71
C PRO A 28 -21.34 14.99 23.61
N LYS A 29 -20.27 15.76 23.79
CA LYS A 29 -19.17 15.83 22.83
C LYS A 29 -18.42 14.51 22.74
N LEU A 30 -18.18 13.86 23.86
CA LEU A 30 -17.59 12.51 23.88
C LEU A 30 -18.49 11.48 23.19
N SER A 31 -19.78 11.50 23.46
CA SER A 31 -20.71 10.56 22.82
C SER A 31 -20.80 10.75 21.29
N THR A 32 -20.78 12.00 20.79
CA THR A 32 -20.77 12.27 19.34
C THR A 32 -19.44 11.87 18.69
N LEU A 33 -18.32 12.06 19.38
CA LEU A 33 -17.01 11.58 18.91
C LEU A 33 -16.99 10.05 18.82
N PHE A 34 -17.43 9.34 19.88
CA PHE A 34 -17.52 7.88 19.86
C PHE A 34 -18.45 7.35 18.77
N ALA A 35 -19.62 7.96 18.59
CA ALA A 35 -20.56 7.58 17.53
C ALA A 35 -19.95 7.82 16.13
N GLY A 36 -19.22 8.91 15.95
CA GLY A 36 -18.50 9.22 14.73
C GLY A 36 -17.40 8.19 14.41
N TYR A 37 -16.59 7.83 15.40
CA TYR A 37 -15.54 6.80 15.24
C TYR A 37 -16.13 5.42 14.97
N LEU A 38 -17.19 5.03 15.67
CA LEU A 38 -17.88 3.77 15.41
C LEU A 38 -18.48 3.73 13.99
N GLY A 39 -19.10 4.83 13.54
CA GLY A 39 -19.60 4.94 12.17
C GLY A 39 -18.48 4.82 11.12
N GLN A 40 -17.32 5.44 11.35
CA GLN A 40 -16.17 5.31 10.48
C GLN A 40 -15.62 3.89 10.45
N ILE A 41 -15.49 3.23 11.61
CA ILE A 41 -15.06 1.82 11.70
C ILE A 41 -16.03 0.93 10.94
N PHE A 42 -17.35 1.10 11.12
CA PHE A 42 -18.36 0.35 10.38
C PHE A 42 -18.22 0.54 8.88
N ASN A 43 -18.17 1.78 8.40
CA ASN A 43 -18.05 2.08 6.98
C ASN A 43 -16.73 1.55 6.38
N THR A 44 -15.64 1.61 7.13
CA THR A 44 -14.34 1.06 6.70
C THR A 44 -14.41 -0.46 6.60
N THR A 45 -15.03 -1.13 7.58
CA THR A 45 -15.19 -2.59 7.57
C THR A 45 -16.04 -3.05 6.39
N PHE A 46 -17.16 -2.37 6.10
CA PHE A 46 -17.97 -2.64 4.92
C PHE A 46 -17.22 -2.41 3.61
N SER A 47 -16.38 -1.35 3.55
CA SER A 47 -15.55 -1.06 2.38
C SER A 47 -14.49 -2.13 2.15
N VAL A 48 -13.86 -2.65 3.20
CA VAL A 48 -12.90 -3.77 3.12
C VAL A 48 -13.60 -5.05 2.67
N GLY A 49 -14.77 -5.36 3.22
CA GLY A 49 -15.56 -6.52 2.78
C GLY A 49 -15.93 -6.44 1.30
N LYS A 50 -16.41 -5.28 0.85
CA LYS A 50 -16.71 -5.03 -0.57
C LYS A 50 -15.46 -5.18 -1.45
N PHE A 51 -14.31 -4.65 -1.00
CA PHE A 51 -13.04 -4.80 -1.71
C PHE A 51 -12.63 -6.26 -1.86
N ILE A 52 -12.73 -7.06 -0.80
CA ILE A 52 -12.41 -8.50 -0.85
C ILE A 52 -13.30 -9.23 -1.85
N VAL A 53 -14.62 -8.99 -1.81
CA VAL A 53 -15.55 -9.60 -2.77
C VAL A 53 -15.22 -9.20 -4.21
N GLN A 54 -14.96 -7.91 -4.45
CA GLN A 54 -14.59 -7.41 -5.78
C GLN A 54 -13.25 -8.01 -6.25
N PHE A 55 -12.28 -8.15 -5.34
CA PHE A 55 -10.99 -8.77 -5.65
C PHE A 55 -11.16 -10.25 -6.04
N VAL A 56 -11.94 -11.01 -5.28
CA VAL A 56 -12.22 -12.43 -5.58
C VAL A 56 -12.95 -12.57 -6.93
N LEU A 57 -13.96 -11.74 -7.18
CA LEU A 57 -14.68 -11.74 -8.46
C LEU A 57 -13.75 -11.38 -9.63
N ALA A 58 -12.91 -10.36 -9.47
CA ALA A 58 -11.93 -9.97 -10.48
C ALA A 58 -10.93 -11.11 -10.76
N PHE A 59 -10.49 -11.80 -9.70
CA PHE A 59 -9.59 -12.96 -9.82
C PHE A 59 -10.26 -14.12 -10.58
N ILE A 60 -11.51 -14.42 -10.26
CA ILE A 60 -12.29 -15.46 -10.98
C ILE A 60 -12.44 -15.09 -12.45
N ILE A 61 -12.83 -13.85 -12.77
CA ILE A 61 -12.97 -13.37 -14.15
C ILE A 61 -11.63 -13.47 -14.87
N CYS A 62 -10.53 -13.03 -14.24
CA CYS A 62 -9.19 -13.13 -14.81
C CYS A 62 -8.82 -14.59 -15.14
N PHE A 63 -9.14 -15.50 -14.23
CA PHE A 63 -8.88 -16.94 -14.42
C PHE A 63 -9.67 -17.51 -15.60
N TYR A 64 -10.94 -17.16 -15.76
CA TYR A 64 -11.76 -17.57 -16.91
C TYR A 64 -11.22 -17.00 -18.23
N ILE A 65 -10.84 -15.73 -18.26
CA ILE A 65 -10.22 -15.12 -19.45
C ILE A 65 -8.91 -15.84 -19.83
N LEU A 66 -8.12 -16.25 -18.85
CA LEU A 66 -6.89 -17.01 -19.10
C LEU A 66 -7.14 -18.42 -19.63
N LEU A 67 -8.19 -19.09 -19.17
CA LEU A 67 -8.58 -20.40 -19.68
C LEU A 67 -9.03 -20.35 -21.14
N GLU A 68 -9.79 -19.33 -21.52
CA GLU A 68 -10.36 -19.15 -22.86
C GLU A 68 -9.58 -18.15 -23.73
N LYS A 69 -8.31 -17.88 -23.37
CA LYS A 69 -7.48 -16.84 -24.01
C LYS A 69 -7.35 -17.03 -25.54
N GLU A 70 -7.30 -18.27 -26.01
CA GLU A 70 -7.11 -18.56 -27.43
C GLU A 70 -8.35 -18.20 -28.25
N ASP A 71 -9.53 -18.58 -27.76
CA ASP A 71 -10.80 -18.24 -28.39
C ASP A 71 -11.07 -16.74 -28.35
N PHE A 72 -10.76 -16.11 -27.22
CA PHE A 72 -10.88 -14.66 -27.07
C PHE A 72 -9.94 -13.90 -28.01
N LEU A 73 -8.70 -14.34 -28.18
CA LEU A 73 -7.75 -13.77 -29.13
C LEU A 73 -8.19 -13.96 -30.58
N LEU A 74 -8.72 -15.13 -30.94
CA LEU A 74 -9.25 -15.38 -32.28
C LEU A 74 -10.46 -14.51 -32.58
N PHE A 75 -11.38 -14.39 -31.64
CA PHE A 75 -12.53 -13.49 -31.74
C PHE A 75 -12.09 -12.04 -31.94
N THR A 76 -11.16 -11.56 -31.13
CA THR A 76 -10.62 -10.20 -31.19
C THR A 76 -9.95 -9.93 -32.54
N LYS A 77 -9.12 -10.86 -33.05
CA LYS A 77 -8.50 -10.74 -34.35
C LYS A 77 -9.53 -10.64 -35.49
N LYS A 78 -10.54 -11.52 -35.49
CA LYS A 78 -11.63 -11.48 -36.48
C LYS A 78 -12.37 -10.15 -36.45
N THR A 79 -12.69 -9.66 -35.26
CA THR A 79 -13.38 -8.38 -35.07
C THR A 79 -12.58 -7.21 -35.62
N ILE A 80 -11.27 -7.17 -35.36
CA ILE A 80 -10.36 -6.14 -35.87
C ILE A 80 -10.34 -6.15 -37.42
N TYR A 81 -10.25 -7.33 -38.02
CA TYR A 81 -10.26 -7.42 -39.52
C TYR A 81 -11.59 -7.00 -40.12
N VAL A 82 -12.72 -7.31 -39.49
CA VAL A 82 -14.04 -6.90 -39.93
C VAL A 82 -14.22 -5.38 -39.85
N MET A 83 -13.74 -4.76 -38.77
CA MET A 83 -13.91 -3.32 -38.52
C MET A 83 -12.95 -2.45 -39.33
N PHE A 84 -11.68 -2.84 -39.46
CA PHE A 84 -10.63 -1.99 -39.99
C PHE A 84 -10.10 -2.46 -41.39
N GLY A 85 -10.57 -3.62 -41.86
CA GLY A 85 -10.04 -4.23 -43.06
C GLY A 85 -8.61 -4.78 -42.88
N LYS A 86 -8.10 -5.47 -43.90
CA LYS A 86 -6.83 -6.18 -43.82
C LYS A 86 -5.63 -5.27 -43.51
N LYS A 87 -5.50 -4.14 -44.24
CA LYS A 87 -4.34 -3.24 -44.13
C LYS A 87 -4.19 -2.62 -42.74
N TYR A 88 -5.26 -2.06 -42.19
CA TYR A 88 -5.25 -1.45 -40.87
C TYR A 88 -5.35 -2.51 -39.72
N GLY A 89 -5.98 -3.66 -40.02
CA GLY A 89 -6.04 -4.78 -39.13
C GLY A 89 -4.65 -5.36 -38.83
N ASP A 90 -3.83 -5.56 -39.86
CA ASP A 90 -2.45 -6.05 -39.69
C ASP A 90 -1.62 -5.09 -38.84
N PHE A 91 -1.68 -3.79 -39.10
CA PHE A 91 -1.00 -2.76 -38.32
C PHE A 91 -1.47 -2.76 -36.84
N THR A 92 -2.78 -2.81 -36.62
CA THR A 92 -3.34 -2.84 -35.25
C THR A 92 -2.87 -4.08 -34.48
N LEU A 93 -2.85 -5.25 -35.10
CA LEU A 93 -2.39 -6.48 -34.49
C LEU A 93 -0.89 -6.48 -34.18
N GLU A 94 -0.09 -5.88 -35.08
CA GLU A 94 1.35 -5.69 -34.86
C GLU A 94 1.61 -4.80 -33.61
N VAL A 95 0.91 -3.66 -33.52
CA VAL A 95 0.97 -2.78 -32.35
C VAL A 95 0.55 -3.51 -31.08
N CYS A 96 -0.57 -4.24 -31.10
CA CYS A 96 -1.03 -5.03 -29.97
C CYS A 96 -0.02 -6.11 -29.54
N SER A 97 0.59 -6.79 -30.51
CA SER A 97 1.62 -7.81 -30.26
C SER A 97 2.87 -7.20 -29.61
N THR A 98 3.33 -6.06 -30.12
CA THR A 98 4.46 -5.31 -29.57
C THR A 98 4.17 -4.83 -28.15
N LEU A 99 2.99 -4.26 -27.90
CA LEU A 99 2.55 -3.85 -26.57
C LEU A 99 2.51 -5.03 -25.62
N ASN A 100 1.92 -6.16 -26.02
CA ASN A 100 1.84 -7.35 -25.19
C ASN A 100 3.24 -7.88 -24.81
N SER A 101 4.16 -7.92 -25.76
CA SER A 101 5.56 -8.30 -25.51
C SER A 101 6.25 -7.36 -24.52
N ASN A 102 6.10 -6.04 -24.72
CA ASN A 102 6.73 -5.04 -23.86
C ASN A 102 6.13 -5.03 -22.44
N ILE A 103 4.82 -5.18 -22.33
CA ILE A 103 4.14 -5.31 -21.03
C ILE A 103 4.63 -6.54 -20.29
N GLY A 104 4.71 -7.71 -20.97
CA GLY A 104 5.22 -8.94 -20.37
C GLY A 104 6.67 -8.79 -19.85
N LYS A 105 7.54 -8.19 -20.67
CA LYS A 105 8.93 -7.91 -20.28
C LYS A 105 9.01 -6.94 -19.09
N TYR A 106 8.19 -5.88 -19.10
CA TYR A 106 8.11 -4.91 -18.02
C TYR A 106 7.71 -5.59 -16.70
N PHE A 107 6.63 -6.39 -16.70
CA PHE A 107 6.18 -7.09 -15.48
C PHE A 107 7.22 -8.08 -14.97
N SER A 108 7.86 -8.84 -15.86
CA SER A 108 8.94 -9.77 -15.47
C SER A 108 10.11 -9.03 -14.86
N GLY A 109 10.52 -7.90 -15.44
CA GLY A 109 11.56 -7.04 -14.89
C GLY A 109 11.17 -6.45 -13.55
N LYS A 110 9.92 -5.95 -13.41
CA LYS A 110 9.46 -5.34 -12.18
C LYS A 110 9.31 -6.32 -11.03
N ILE A 111 8.94 -7.57 -11.30
CA ILE A 111 8.92 -8.64 -10.27
C ILE A 111 10.34 -8.89 -9.75
N LEU A 112 11.32 -9.01 -10.65
CA LEU A 112 12.72 -9.23 -10.25
C LEU A 112 13.28 -8.02 -9.47
N ASP A 113 13.03 -6.81 -9.96
CA ASP A 113 13.39 -5.56 -9.30
C ASP A 113 12.80 -5.49 -7.88
N SER A 114 11.50 -5.73 -7.74
CA SER A 114 10.79 -5.72 -6.46
C SER A 114 11.31 -6.77 -5.48
N PHE A 115 11.70 -7.93 -5.98
CA PHE A 115 12.32 -8.96 -5.16
C PHE A 115 13.67 -8.49 -4.61
N ILE A 116 14.52 -7.89 -5.46
CA ILE A 116 15.83 -7.38 -5.05
C ILE A 116 15.67 -6.24 -4.03
N VAL A 117 14.78 -5.29 -4.28
CA VAL A 117 14.48 -4.18 -3.37
C VAL A 117 13.96 -4.69 -2.03
N GLY A 118 13.07 -5.68 -2.04
CA GLY A 118 12.57 -6.32 -0.83
C GLY A 118 13.66 -6.98 0.01
N VAL A 119 14.56 -7.73 -0.64
CA VAL A 119 15.70 -8.38 0.02
C VAL A 119 16.68 -7.34 0.58
N LEU A 120 17.05 -6.34 -0.21
CA LEU A 120 17.95 -5.26 0.25
C LEU A 120 17.34 -4.53 1.45
N SER A 121 16.05 -4.16 1.36
CA SER A 121 15.34 -3.49 2.44
C SER A 121 15.31 -4.33 3.71
N GLY A 122 14.97 -5.62 3.59
CA GLY A 122 14.93 -6.55 4.71
C GLY A 122 16.29 -6.73 5.40
N ILE A 123 17.36 -6.91 4.62
CA ILE A 123 18.73 -7.05 5.13
C ILE A 123 19.16 -5.78 5.89
N GLY A 124 18.97 -4.61 5.31
CA GLY A 124 19.40 -3.37 5.98
C GLY A 124 18.56 -3.06 7.22
N LEU A 125 17.25 -3.28 7.19
CA LEU A 125 16.40 -3.15 8.37
C LEU A 125 16.81 -4.13 9.48
N TYR A 126 17.26 -5.32 9.13
CA TYR A 126 17.83 -6.27 10.10
C TYR A 126 19.10 -5.72 10.79
N PHE A 127 20.03 -5.14 10.03
CA PHE A 127 21.22 -4.51 10.60
C PHE A 127 20.91 -3.28 11.45
N ILE A 128 19.87 -2.53 11.12
CA ILE A 128 19.37 -1.39 11.90
C ILE A 128 18.67 -1.86 13.18
N LYS A 129 18.43 -3.18 13.35
CA LYS A 129 17.69 -3.79 14.46
C LYS A 129 16.21 -3.42 14.49
N SER A 130 15.61 -3.21 13.32
CA SER A 130 14.16 -3.06 13.20
C SER A 130 13.45 -4.33 13.67
N GLN A 131 12.39 -4.18 14.47
CA GLN A 131 11.70 -5.28 15.15
C GLN A 131 11.15 -6.35 14.19
N TYR A 132 10.67 -5.94 13.02
CA TYR A 132 10.02 -6.80 12.03
C TYR A 132 10.72 -6.73 10.66
N ALA A 133 12.06 -6.71 10.63
CA ALA A 133 12.86 -6.47 9.43
C ALA A 133 12.49 -7.37 8.25
N LEU A 134 12.31 -8.69 8.50
CA LEU A 134 11.91 -9.63 7.45
C LEU A 134 10.52 -9.34 6.90
N LEU A 135 9.55 -9.10 7.78
CA LEU A 135 8.18 -8.77 7.39
C LEU A 135 8.14 -7.46 6.58
N PHE A 136 8.90 -6.47 7.01
CA PHE A 136 8.99 -5.19 6.32
C PHE A 136 9.70 -5.31 4.97
N GLY A 137 10.73 -6.14 4.86
CA GLY A 137 11.37 -6.43 3.58
C GLY A 137 10.39 -7.05 2.58
N ILE A 138 9.60 -8.05 3.00
CA ILE A 138 8.55 -8.66 2.19
C ILE A 138 7.48 -7.63 1.80
N LEU A 139 7.02 -6.82 2.75
CA LEU A 139 6.02 -5.77 2.52
C LEU A 139 6.51 -4.75 1.49
N ILE A 140 7.75 -4.25 1.65
CA ILE A 140 8.34 -3.27 0.73
C ILE A 140 8.48 -3.88 -0.66
N GLY A 141 9.01 -5.11 -0.77
CA GLY A 141 9.13 -5.79 -2.05
C GLY A 141 7.78 -5.99 -2.73
N PHE A 142 6.75 -6.38 -1.98
CA PHE A 142 5.41 -6.54 -2.53
C PHE A 142 4.80 -5.20 -2.97
N MET A 143 4.91 -4.17 -2.15
CA MET A 143 4.41 -2.84 -2.50
C MET A 143 5.16 -2.23 -3.67
N ASN A 144 6.45 -2.54 -3.85
CA ASN A 144 7.27 -2.05 -4.95
C ASN A 144 6.80 -2.52 -6.34
N LEU A 145 5.93 -3.53 -6.43
CA LEU A 145 5.26 -3.89 -7.68
C LEU A 145 4.37 -2.76 -8.22
N ILE A 146 3.93 -1.83 -7.37
CA ILE A 146 3.11 -0.69 -7.75
C ILE A 146 4.02 0.51 -8.03
N PRO A 147 4.19 0.92 -9.30
CA PRO A 147 5.08 2.03 -9.63
C PRO A 147 4.71 3.33 -8.90
N TYR A 148 5.70 4.08 -8.46
CA TYR A 148 5.61 5.37 -7.77
C TYR A 148 4.95 5.34 -6.39
N PHE A 149 3.84 4.66 -6.22
CA PHE A 149 3.11 4.61 -4.95
C PHE A 149 3.63 3.52 -4.00
N GLY A 150 4.15 2.45 -4.56
CA GLY A 150 4.61 1.29 -3.79
C GLY A 150 5.63 1.64 -2.71
N PRO A 151 6.70 2.35 -3.02
CA PRO A 151 7.70 2.74 -2.04
C PRO A 151 7.14 3.55 -0.88
N VAL A 152 6.28 4.54 -1.16
CA VAL A 152 5.67 5.40 -0.14
C VAL A 152 4.75 4.58 0.76
N ILE A 153 3.88 3.74 0.17
CA ILE A 153 2.96 2.88 0.91
C ILE A 153 3.73 1.84 1.73
N GLY A 154 4.80 1.27 1.17
CA GLY A 154 5.64 0.28 1.84
C GLY A 154 6.47 0.84 3.00
N MET A 155 7.07 2.02 2.83
CA MET A 155 7.90 2.64 3.87
C MET A 155 7.08 3.21 5.04
N THR A 156 5.87 3.71 4.78
CA THR A 156 5.04 4.35 5.82
C THR A 156 4.82 3.47 7.05
N PRO A 157 4.32 2.23 6.95
CA PRO A 157 4.12 1.37 8.11
C PRO A 157 5.44 1.00 8.81
N VAL A 158 6.55 0.86 8.06
CA VAL A 158 7.87 0.58 8.63
C VAL A 158 8.31 1.69 9.58
N VAL A 159 8.23 2.94 9.11
CA VAL A 159 8.63 4.11 9.90
C VAL A 159 7.70 4.29 11.10
N LEU A 160 6.38 4.19 10.89
CA LEU A 160 5.40 4.36 11.96
C LEU A 160 5.57 3.30 13.05
N ILE A 161 5.71 2.02 12.70
CA ILE A 161 5.87 0.95 13.69
C ILE A 161 7.18 1.10 14.43
N ASN A 162 8.30 1.35 13.74
CA ASN A 162 9.58 1.58 14.41
C ASN A 162 9.54 2.81 15.33
N LEU A 163 8.77 3.85 15.01
CA LEU A 163 8.63 5.05 15.84
C LEU A 163 8.03 4.74 17.23
N PHE A 164 7.12 3.75 17.30
CA PHE A 164 6.54 3.33 18.59
C PHE A 164 7.52 2.53 19.47
N TYR A 165 8.55 1.92 18.87
CA TYR A 165 9.58 1.17 19.60
C TYR A 165 10.78 2.04 19.95
N ASP A 166 11.37 2.70 18.95
CA ASP A 166 12.54 3.57 19.10
C ASP A 166 12.57 4.61 17.98
N PRO A 167 12.44 5.91 18.29
CA PRO A 167 12.54 6.99 17.32
C PRO A 167 13.85 6.98 16.52
N THR A 168 14.96 6.53 17.13
CA THR A 168 16.26 6.46 16.44
C THR A 168 16.23 5.41 15.33
N ILE A 169 15.65 4.23 15.63
CA ILE A 169 15.47 3.16 14.65
C ILE A 169 14.53 3.61 13.52
N ALA A 170 13.47 4.36 13.84
CA ALA A 170 12.55 4.91 12.84
C ALA A 170 13.25 5.84 11.86
N ILE A 171 14.06 6.79 12.37
CA ILE A 171 14.81 7.74 11.53
C ILE A 171 15.85 7.00 10.69
N LEU A 172 16.62 6.09 11.27
CA LEU A 172 17.60 5.30 10.54
C LEU A 172 16.96 4.44 9.45
N SER A 173 15.80 3.83 9.75
CA SER A 173 15.03 3.05 8.77
C SER A 173 14.54 3.92 7.62
N LEU A 174 14.03 5.12 7.91
CA LEU A 174 13.60 6.06 6.87
C LEU A 174 14.76 6.44 5.95
N ILE A 175 15.88 6.89 6.53
CA ILE A 175 17.07 7.29 5.75
C ILE A 175 17.55 6.12 4.89
N TYR A 176 17.67 4.93 5.48
CA TYR A 176 18.12 3.74 4.76
C TYR A 176 17.19 3.38 3.60
N LEU A 177 15.88 3.35 3.82
CA LEU A 177 14.91 3.01 2.79
C LEU A 177 14.88 4.05 1.67
N LEU A 178 15.06 5.34 1.98
CA LEU A 178 15.23 6.37 0.96
C LEU A 178 16.51 6.16 0.13
N LEU A 179 17.62 5.72 0.74
CA LEU A 179 18.83 5.37 0.00
C LEU A 179 18.61 4.16 -0.91
N VAL A 180 17.96 3.11 -0.42
CA VAL A 180 17.60 1.94 -1.25
C VAL A 180 16.74 2.39 -2.44
N GLN A 181 15.76 3.27 -2.22
CA GLN A 181 14.92 3.81 -3.28
C GLN A 181 15.71 4.59 -4.32
N GLN A 182 16.70 5.41 -3.90
CA GLN A 182 17.55 6.13 -4.85
C GLN A 182 18.42 5.16 -5.67
N ILE A 183 18.94 4.11 -5.06
CA ILE A 183 19.69 3.07 -5.76
C ILE A 183 18.80 2.30 -6.74
N GLU A 184 17.57 1.99 -6.35
CA GLU A 184 16.59 1.36 -7.23
C GLU A 184 16.38 2.17 -8.50
N VAL A 185 15.95 3.43 -8.35
CA VAL A 185 15.64 4.31 -9.48
C VAL A 185 16.85 4.61 -10.36
N ALA A 186 18.02 4.78 -9.75
CA ALA A 186 19.23 5.13 -10.49
C ALA A 186 19.94 3.94 -11.13
N VAL A 187 19.84 2.75 -10.57
CA VAL A 187 20.68 1.61 -10.97
C VAL A 187 19.90 0.34 -11.24
N ILE A 188 19.02 -0.08 -10.31
CA ILE A 188 18.39 -1.40 -10.37
C ILE A 188 17.32 -1.41 -11.46
N GLU A 189 16.38 -0.48 -11.42
CA GLU A 189 15.27 -0.39 -12.36
C GLU A 189 15.75 -0.19 -13.81
N PRO A 190 16.68 0.74 -14.15
CA PRO A 190 17.19 0.88 -15.51
C PRO A 190 17.90 -0.37 -16.03
N LYS A 191 18.65 -1.07 -15.19
CA LYS A 191 19.37 -2.30 -15.60
C LYS A 191 18.43 -3.49 -15.81
N ILE A 192 17.45 -3.66 -14.94
CA ILE A 192 16.57 -4.84 -14.96
C ILE A 192 15.42 -4.60 -15.92
N VAL A 193 14.64 -3.53 -15.72
CA VAL A 193 13.45 -3.25 -16.52
C VAL A 193 13.84 -2.67 -17.88
N GLY A 194 14.76 -1.70 -17.91
CA GLY A 194 15.26 -1.09 -19.13
C GLY A 194 15.98 -2.10 -20.04
N GLY A 195 16.84 -2.94 -19.45
CA GLY A 195 17.53 -4.01 -20.17
C GLY A 195 16.60 -5.04 -20.82
N GLN A 196 15.46 -5.36 -20.20
CA GLN A 196 14.47 -6.27 -20.77
C GLN A 196 13.65 -5.62 -21.90
N LEU A 197 13.44 -4.31 -21.84
CA LEU A 197 12.74 -3.56 -22.86
C LEU A 197 13.63 -3.20 -24.06
N GLY A 198 14.97 -3.36 -23.94
CA GLY A 198 15.93 -3.02 -24.98
C GLY A 198 16.18 -1.51 -25.09
N LEU A 199 16.02 -0.79 -23.98
CA LEU A 199 16.29 0.65 -23.84
C LEU A 199 17.71 0.90 -23.37
#